data_14836d838681d543d947e3de94704e79
#
_entry.id   14836d838681d543d947e3de94704e79
#
_cell.length_a   1.000
_cell.length_b   1.000
_cell.length_c   1.000
_cell.angle_alpha   90.00
_cell.angle_beta   90.00
_cell.angle_gamma   90.00
#
_symmetry.space_group_name_H-M   'P 1'
#
loop_
_entity.id
_entity.type
_entity.pdbx_description
1 polymer ?
#
loop_
_entity_poly.entity_id
_entity_poly.type
_entity_poly.pdbx_seq_one_letter_code
_entity_poly.pdbx_strand_id
1 'polypeptide(L)'
;MSSTTIPAAGTNLSILVGILSRDPDLRCLPSGDEVLSLEVTVRPDNGPAESVPVAWLGAPAAAAGWTAGEELLVVGRVRRRFFRAAGATQSRTEVVATCVVPTRRAAAAGKALRSALGTLPAQL
;
A
#
# COMPACT_ATOMS: atom_id res chain seq x y z
N MET A 1 -5.24 33.42 16.74
CA MET A 1 -5.49 33.15 15.32
C MET A 1 -4.71 31.92 14.90
N SER A 2 -5.43 30.93 14.42
CA SER A 2 -4.74 29.78 13.87
C SER A 2 -4.48 29.99 12.39
N SER A 3 -3.29 29.70 11.94
CA SER A 3 -2.97 29.72 10.53
C SER A 3 -2.85 28.30 10.04
N THR A 4 -3.34 28.04 8.84
CA THR A 4 -3.13 26.77 8.18
C THR A 4 -1.68 26.70 7.74
N THR A 5 -0.95 25.71 8.26
CA THR A 5 0.43 25.53 7.89
C THR A 5 0.54 24.29 7.00
N ILE A 6 1.04 24.47 5.80
CA ILE A 6 1.37 23.35 4.92
C ILE A 6 2.73 22.83 5.33
N PRO A 7 2.86 21.52 5.60
CA PRO A 7 4.15 20.97 5.98
C PRO A 7 5.20 21.21 4.91
N ALA A 8 6.41 21.61 5.32
CA ALA A 8 7.53 21.81 4.40
C ALA A 8 7.90 20.51 3.67
N ALA A 9 7.71 19.37 4.32
CA ALA A 9 8.08 18.06 3.77
C ALA A 9 7.00 17.40 2.93
N GLY A 10 5.84 18.02 2.77
CA GLY A 10 4.74 17.41 2.04
C GLY A 10 4.14 16.20 2.72
N THR A 11 3.09 15.67 2.15
CA THR A 11 2.37 14.51 2.68
C THR A 11 2.04 13.54 1.54
N ASN A 12 2.34 12.27 1.74
CA ASN A 12 1.99 11.21 0.80
C ASN A 12 1.48 10.02 1.59
N LEU A 13 0.16 9.91 1.70
CA LEU A 13 -0.49 8.85 2.45
C LEU A 13 -1.55 8.20 1.57
N SER A 14 -1.47 6.88 1.47
CA SER A 14 -2.48 6.07 0.78
C SER A 14 -3.04 5.05 1.76
N ILE A 15 -4.36 4.95 1.81
CA ILE A 15 -5.08 3.97 2.60
C ILE A 15 -6.03 3.23 1.67
N LEU A 16 -5.85 1.93 1.57
CA LEU A 16 -6.70 1.09 0.73
C LEU A 16 -7.37 0.02 1.58
N VAL A 17 -8.62 -0.23 1.29
CA VAL A 17 -9.31 -1.43 1.77
C VAL A 17 -9.83 -2.14 0.54
N GLY A 18 -9.36 -3.36 0.34
CA GLY A 18 -9.71 -4.11 -0.87
C GLY A 18 -9.34 -5.57 -0.73
N ILE A 19 -9.62 -6.30 -1.80
CA ILE A 19 -9.43 -7.74 -1.86
C ILE A 19 -8.13 -8.06 -2.56
N LEU A 20 -7.35 -8.96 -1.97
CA LEU A 20 -6.18 -9.53 -2.62
C LEU A 20 -6.65 -10.32 -3.84
N SER A 21 -6.32 -9.85 -5.04
CA SER A 21 -6.87 -10.40 -6.27
C SER A 21 -6.15 -11.65 -6.75
N ARG A 22 -4.95 -11.88 -6.24
CA ARG A 22 -4.16 -13.09 -6.51
C ARG A 22 -3.22 -13.33 -5.32
N ASP A 23 -2.64 -14.53 -5.26
CA ASP A 23 -1.69 -14.86 -4.20
C ASP A 23 -0.49 -13.91 -4.24
N PRO A 24 0.08 -13.56 -3.08
CA PRO A 24 1.27 -12.70 -3.04
C PRO A 24 2.44 -13.31 -3.79
N ASP A 25 3.28 -12.46 -4.34
CA ASP A 25 4.49 -12.86 -5.06
C ASP A 25 5.70 -12.31 -4.32
N LEU A 26 6.50 -13.22 -3.75
CA LEU A 26 7.72 -12.85 -3.02
C LEU A 26 8.90 -12.80 -3.99
N ARG A 27 9.60 -11.68 -4.01
CA ARG A 27 10.76 -11.47 -4.88
C ARG A 27 11.97 -11.03 -4.09
N CYS A 28 13.14 -11.51 -4.51
CA CYS A 28 14.41 -11.01 -4.01
C CYS A 28 14.95 -9.93 -4.94
N LEU A 29 15.36 -8.81 -4.37
CA LEU A 29 16.01 -7.73 -5.11
C LEU A 29 17.51 -8.03 -5.23
N PRO A 30 18.21 -7.39 -6.20
CA PRO A 30 19.67 -7.53 -6.30
C PRO A 30 20.41 -7.14 -5.03
N SER A 31 19.84 -6.26 -4.21
CA SER A 31 20.39 -5.87 -2.90
C SER A 31 20.32 -6.97 -1.85
N GLY A 32 19.57 -8.05 -2.11
CA GLY A 32 19.29 -9.09 -1.13
C GLY A 32 18.02 -8.87 -0.33
N ASP A 33 17.40 -7.71 -0.46
CA ASP A 33 16.14 -7.42 0.21
C ASP A 33 15.00 -8.19 -0.46
N GLU A 34 13.99 -8.52 0.34
CA GLU A 34 12.79 -9.18 -0.16
C GLU A 34 11.64 -8.19 -0.27
N VAL A 35 10.90 -8.29 -1.38
CA VAL A 35 9.70 -7.49 -1.62
C VAL A 35 8.54 -8.45 -1.81
N LEU A 36 7.48 -8.25 -1.05
CA LEU A 36 6.22 -8.95 -1.26
C LEU A 36 5.33 -8.10 -2.15
N SER A 37 5.03 -8.62 -3.34
CA SER A 37 4.15 -7.96 -4.29
C SER A 37 2.72 -8.41 -4.07
N LEU A 38 1.83 -7.45 -3.88
CA LEU A 38 0.40 -7.69 -3.71
C LEU A 38 -0.35 -6.97 -4.82
N GLU A 39 -1.49 -7.49 -5.18
CA GLU A 39 -2.42 -6.78 -6.05
C GLU A 39 -3.75 -6.69 -5.33
N VAL A 40 -4.16 -5.47 -5.02
CA VAL A 40 -5.35 -5.20 -4.22
C VAL A 40 -6.41 -4.56 -5.09
N THR A 41 -7.57 -5.19 -5.17
CA THR A 41 -8.69 -4.68 -5.93
C THR A 41 -9.64 -3.95 -5.00
N VAL A 42 -9.81 -2.66 -5.28
CA VAL A 42 -10.73 -1.78 -4.53
C VAL A 42 -11.99 -1.60 -5.33
N ARG A 43 -13.14 -1.84 -4.70
CA ARG A 43 -14.45 -1.65 -5.34
C ARG A 43 -15.12 -0.44 -4.72
N PRO A 44 -15.19 0.70 -5.45
CA PRO A 44 -15.92 1.86 -4.95
C PRO A 44 -17.43 1.59 -5.00
N ASP A 45 -18.21 2.37 -4.23
CA ASP A 45 -19.67 2.26 -4.24
C ASP A 45 -20.26 2.51 -5.63
N ASN A 46 -19.67 3.47 -6.36
CA ASN A 46 -20.08 3.81 -7.70
C ASN A 46 -18.87 3.74 -8.62
N GLY A 47 -18.96 2.90 -9.63
CA GLY A 47 -17.92 2.79 -10.62
C GLY A 47 -17.24 1.43 -10.67
N PRO A 48 -16.32 1.24 -11.61
CA PRO A 48 -15.62 -0.03 -11.78
C PRO A 48 -14.61 -0.28 -10.67
N ALA A 49 -14.29 -1.55 -10.48
CA ALA A 49 -13.22 -1.96 -9.57
C ALA A 49 -11.86 -1.48 -10.11
N GLU A 50 -10.98 -1.13 -9.20
CA GLU A 50 -9.63 -0.67 -9.53
C GLU A 50 -8.60 -1.57 -8.85
N SER A 51 -7.65 -2.06 -9.64
CA SER A 51 -6.55 -2.89 -9.10
C SER A 51 -5.33 -2.03 -8.87
N VAL A 52 -4.78 -2.13 -7.68
CA VAL A 52 -3.64 -1.34 -7.25
C VAL A 52 -2.47 -2.27 -6.95
N PRO A 53 -1.33 -2.11 -7.64
CA PRO A 53 -0.12 -2.84 -7.27
C PRO A 53 0.47 -2.28 -5.98
N VAL A 54 0.83 -3.19 -5.07
CA VAL A 54 1.39 -2.85 -3.77
C VAL A 54 2.73 -3.56 -3.61
N ALA A 55 3.76 -2.81 -3.23
CA ALA A 55 5.07 -3.35 -2.92
C ALA A 55 5.30 -3.22 -1.41
N TRP A 56 5.61 -4.33 -0.76
CA TRP A 56 5.80 -4.35 0.70
C TRP A 56 7.17 -4.91 1.03
N LEU A 57 8.09 -4.01 1.42
CA LEU A 57 9.42 -4.39 1.87
C LEU A 57 9.35 -4.77 3.35
N GLY A 58 10.08 -5.84 3.71
CA GLY A 58 10.12 -6.26 5.11
C GLY A 58 8.81 -6.86 5.60
N ALA A 59 7.98 -7.40 4.71
CA ALA A 59 6.75 -8.07 5.10
C ALA A 59 7.04 -9.25 6.03
N PRO A 60 6.16 -9.51 7.03
CA PRO A 60 6.31 -10.70 7.84
C PRO A 60 6.23 -11.97 6.99
N ALA A 61 6.97 -13.00 7.36
CA ALA A 61 6.99 -14.26 6.60
C ALA A 61 5.58 -14.86 6.41
N ALA A 62 4.72 -14.71 7.41
CA ALA A 62 3.36 -15.22 7.35
C ALA A 62 2.53 -14.59 6.23
N ALA A 63 2.85 -13.36 5.82
CA ALA A 63 2.10 -12.66 4.78
C ALA A 63 2.27 -13.32 3.40
N ALA A 64 3.39 -13.96 3.16
CA ALA A 64 3.62 -14.68 1.90
C ALA A 64 2.66 -15.88 1.73
N GLY A 65 2.08 -16.33 2.82
CA GLY A 65 1.11 -17.44 2.81
C GLY A 65 -0.34 -17.00 2.66
N TRP A 66 -0.61 -15.71 2.55
CA TRP A 66 -1.97 -15.25 2.30
C TRP A 66 -2.44 -15.69 0.92
N THR A 67 -3.75 -15.78 0.74
CA THR A 67 -4.32 -16.25 -0.52
C THR A 67 -5.28 -15.23 -1.11
N ALA A 68 -5.48 -15.33 -2.41
CA ALA A 68 -6.46 -14.50 -3.10
C ALA A 68 -7.82 -14.58 -2.40
N GLY A 69 -8.52 -13.45 -2.33
CA GLY A 69 -9.81 -13.33 -1.65
C GLY A 69 -9.72 -12.71 -0.26
N GLU A 70 -8.53 -12.65 0.34
CA GLU A 70 -8.34 -12.01 1.64
C GLU A 70 -8.57 -10.50 1.52
N GLU A 71 -9.41 -9.95 2.39
CA GLU A 71 -9.58 -8.50 2.46
C GLU A 71 -8.49 -7.87 3.31
N LEU A 72 -7.85 -6.86 2.77
CA LEU A 72 -6.69 -6.21 3.39
C LEU A 72 -6.92 -4.73 3.57
N LEU A 73 -6.41 -4.21 4.70
CA LEU A 73 -6.17 -2.78 4.88
C LEU A 73 -4.69 -2.54 4.56
N VAL A 74 -4.43 -1.65 3.61
CA VAL A 74 -3.07 -1.27 3.21
C VAL A 74 -2.85 0.19 3.57
N VAL A 75 -1.76 0.47 4.27
CA VAL A 75 -1.30 1.82 4.55
C VAL A 75 0.07 1.99 3.91
N GLY A 76 0.25 3.06 3.15
CA GLY A 76 1.51 3.30 2.50
C GLY A 76 1.55 4.66 1.80
N ARG A 77 2.37 4.74 0.80
CA ARG A 77 2.51 5.93 -0.03
C ARG A 77 2.50 5.57 -1.49
N VAL A 78 2.04 6.48 -2.33
CA VAL A 78 2.10 6.32 -3.79
C VAL A 78 3.53 6.61 -4.25
N ARG A 79 4.03 5.78 -5.12
CA ARG A 79 5.34 5.95 -5.74
C ARG A 79 5.22 5.69 -7.23
N ARG A 80 5.85 6.54 -8.03
CA ARG A 80 6.02 6.26 -9.45
C ARG A 80 7.46 5.82 -9.67
N ARG A 81 7.61 4.61 -10.19
CA ARG A 81 8.90 3.99 -10.41
C ARG A 81 9.19 3.93 -11.90
N PHE A 82 10.40 4.32 -12.29
CA PHE A 82 10.86 4.24 -13.66
C PHE A 82 11.84 3.08 -13.80
N PHE A 83 11.74 2.35 -14.88
CA PHE A 83 12.61 1.21 -15.15
C PHE A 83 12.74 1.00 -16.67
N ARG A 84 13.75 0.25 -17.07
CA ARG A 84 13.93 -0.08 -18.49
C ARG A 84 13.41 -1.49 -18.74
N ALA A 85 12.58 -1.59 -19.77
CA ALA A 85 12.05 -2.86 -20.24
C ALA A 85 11.98 -2.82 -21.76
N ALA A 86 12.40 -3.89 -22.42
CA ALA A 86 12.39 -4.00 -23.88
C ALA A 86 13.09 -2.82 -24.58
N GLY A 87 14.16 -2.29 -23.99
CA GLY A 87 14.94 -1.19 -24.57
C GLY A 87 14.33 0.19 -24.41
N ALA A 88 13.21 0.32 -23.71
CA ALA A 88 12.53 1.59 -23.50
C ALA A 88 12.38 1.89 -22.01
N THR A 89 12.33 3.18 -21.65
CA THR A 89 11.99 3.59 -20.29
C THR A 89 10.49 3.48 -20.09
N GLN A 90 10.09 2.78 -19.02
CA GLN A 90 8.71 2.61 -18.63
C GLN A 90 8.50 3.12 -17.22
N SER A 91 7.25 3.34 -16.84
CA SER A 91 6.91 3.74 -15.48
C SER A 91 5.79 2.88 -14.94
N ARG A 92 5.79 2.72 -13.63
CA ARG A 92 4.73 2.02 -12.91
C ARG A 92 4.40 2.80 -11.66
N THR A 93 3.11 3.06 -11.47
CA THR A 93 2.61 3.66 -10.24
C THR A 93 2.16 2.54 -9.33
N GLU A 94 2.61 2.59 -8.09
CA GLU A 94 2.32 1.56 -7.10
C GLU A 94 2.22 2.19 -5.71
N VAL A 95 1.64 1.46 -4.77
CA VAL A 95 1.68 1.83 -3.35
C VAL A 95 2.80 1.05 -2.69
N VAL A 96 3.69 1.78 -2.02
CA VAL A 96 4.71 1.16 -1.17
C VAL A 96 4.13 1.08 0.23
N ALA A 97 3.86 -0.15 0.68
CA ALA A 97 3.19 -0.36 1.95
C ALA A 97 4.15 -0.20 3.13
N THR A 98 3.69 0.50 4.15
CA THR A 98 4.32 0.52 5.47
C THR A 98 3.67 -0.49 6.39
N CYS A 99 2.39 -0.82 6.16
CA CYS A 99 1.63 -1.74 6.98
C CYS A 99 0.52 -2.35 6.14
N VAL A 100 0.32 -3.65 6.26
CA VAL A 100 -0.81 -4.36 5.66
C VAL A 100 -1.40 -5.29 6.70
N VAL A 101 -2.71 -5.18 6.92
CA VAL A 101 -3.40 -5.96 7.94
C VAL A 101 -4.67 -6.56 7.34
N PRO A 102 -4.86 -7.89 7.44
CA PRO A 102 -6.15 -8.48 7.10
C PRO A 102 -7.28 -7.89 7.94
N THR A 103 -8.38 -7.51 7.31
CA THR A 103 -9.49 -6.86 8.03
C THR A 103 -10.21 -7.80 8.98
N ARG A 104 -10.08 -9.12 8.81
CA ARG A 104 -10.58 -10.09 9.79
C ARG A 104 -9.95 -9.91 11.16
N ARG A 105 -8.76 -9.29 11.21
CA ARG A 105 -8.09 -8.91 12.45
C ARG A 105 -8.51 -7.49 12.81
N ALA A 106 -9.77 -7.34 13.20
CA ALA A 106 -10.43 -6.04 13.31
C ALA A 106 -9.72 -5.06 14.26
N ALA A 107 -9.23 -5.54 15.41
CA ALA A 107 -8.53 -4.66 16.35
C ALA A 107 -7.21 -4.13 15.77
N ALA A 108 -6.45 -5.01 15.12
CA ALA A 108 -5.18 -4.61 14.50
C ALA A 108 -5.41 -3.67 13.32
N ALA A 109 -6.43 -3.94 12.49
CA ALA A 109 -6.77 -3.09 11.36
C ALA A 109 -7.21 -1.70 11.83
N GLY A 110 -8.06 -1.63 12.85
CA GLY A 110 -8.48 -0.36 13.43
C GLY A 110 -7.33 0.44 14.01
N LYS A 111 -6.41 -0.22 14.69
CA LYS A 111 -5.21 0.43 15.22
C LYS A 111 -4.33 0.97 14.10
N ALA A 112 -4.12 0.20 13.05
CA ALA A 112 -3.31 0.63 11.91
C ALA A 112 -3.93 1.84 11.22
N LEU A 113 -5.24 1.84 11.04
CA LEU A 113 -5.95 2.96 10.44
C LEU A 113 -5.83 4.23 11.29
N ARG A 114 -6.07 4.14 12.59
CA ARG A 114 -5.94 5.29 13.49
C ARG A 114 -4.51 5.83 13.51
N SER A 115 -3.52 4.95 13.52
CA SER A 115 -2.12 5.35 13.48
C SER A 115 -1.80 6.10 12.19
N ALA A 116 -2.28 5.60 11.04
CA ALA A 116 -2.07 6.25 9.75
C ALA A 116 -2.71 7.64 9.71
N LEU A 117 -3.95 7.76 10.17
CA LEU A 117 -4.65 9.05 10.18
C LEU A 117 -3.97 10.04 11.12
N GLY A 118 -3.36 9.57 12.20
CA GLY A 118 -2.60 10.41 13.14
C GLY A 118 -1.33 10.99 12.54
N THR A 119 -0.87 10.49 11.39
CA THR A 119 0.30 11.06 10.71
C THR A 119 -0.04 12.28 9.86
N LEU A 120 -1.34 12.54 9.62
CA LEU A 120 -1.75 13.70 8.85
C LEU A 120 -1.50 14.98 9.63
N PRO A 121 -1.16 16.08 8.92
CA PRO A 121 -1.04 17.37 9.58
C PRO A 121 -2.35 17.76 10.24
N ALA A 122 -2.27 18.36 11.44
CA ALA A 122 -3.46 18.77 12.17
C ALA A 122 -4.24 19.87 11.43
N GLN A 123 -3.57 20.61 10.56
CA GLN A 123 -4.16 21.70 9.79
C GLN A 123 -3.73 21.57 8.33
N LEU A 124 -4.70 21.50 7.47
CA LEU A 124 -4.53 21.52 6.02
C LEU A 124 -5.45 22.55 5.41
#